data_d64544335861d8b1d13562765aeb3874
#
_entry.id   d64544335861d8b1d13562765aeb3874
#
_cell.length_a   1.000
_cell.length_b   1.000
_cell.length_c   1.000
_cell.angle_alpha   90.00
_cell.angle_beta   90.00
_cell.angle_gamma   90.00
#
_symmetry.space_group_name_H-M   'P 1'
#
loop_
_entity.id
_entity.type
_entity.pdbx_description
1 polymer ?
#
loop_
_entity_poly.entity_id
_entity_poly.type
_entity_poly.pdbx_seq_one_letter_code
_entity_poly.pdbx_strand_id
1 'polypeptide(L)'
;DKLYDTHFMDTVYCPNRVSVNFYNQYVKDDHYDIHVDEFKARPKSNNTFFDYGFSVNLLDDYEGGEFILQTPMGQIAKKLEAGEIALFPIIYPHGVGNVTSGKRINIIGWMSTNISYEQSFILYNLFQIGQAATADISTFTKVNLVQNYLKKEWSK
;
A
#
# COMPACT_ATOMS: atom_id res chain seq x y z
N ASP A 1 10.04 14.10 -2.32
CA ASP A 1 10.71 12.97 -3.00
C ASP A 1 10.57 11.63 -2.27
N LYS A 2 9.49 11.43 -1.47
CA LYS A 2 9.26 10.16 -0.76
C LYS A 2 8.18 9.28 -1.41
N LEU A 3 7.66 9.65 -2.56
CA LEU A 3 6.55 8.93 -3.20
C LEU A 3 6.95 7.58 -3.80
N TYR A 4 8.24 7.37 -4.04
CA TYR A 4 8.77 6.10 -4.53
C TYR A 4 10.17 5.88 -3.96
N ASP A 5 10.27 5.39 -2.75
CA ASP A 5 11.41 4.54 -2.48
C ASP A 5 11.17 3.23 -3.26
N THR A 6 11.52 3.26 -4.55
CA THR A 6 11.41 2.10 -5.44
C THR A 6 12.12 0.91 -4.84
N HIS A 7 13.21 1.15 -4.12
CA HIS A 7 13.95 0.10 -3.43
C HIS A 7 13.12 -0.57 -2.33
N PHE A 8 12.36 0.20 -1.54
CA PHE A 8 11.46 -0.36 -0.53
C PHE A 8 10.36 -1.19 -1.17
N MET A 9 9.67 -0.64 -2.17
CA MET A 9 8.58 -1.34 -2.86
C MET A 9 9.07 -2.61 -3.55
N ASP A 10 10.18 -2.55 -4.27
CA ASP A 10 10.77 -3.69 -4.96
C ASP A 10 11.32 -4.74 -3.99
N THR A 11 11.79 -4.30 -2.81
CA THR A 11 12.35 -5.20 -1.81
C THR A 11 11.29 -5.90 -0.98
N VAL A 12 10.23 -5.21 -0.61
CA VAL A 12 9.22 -5.70 0.34
C VAL A 12 8.03 -6.34 -0.36
N TYR A 13 7.55 -5.76 -1.47
CA TYR A 13 6.31 -6.18 -2.12
C TYR A 13 6.53 -6.92 -3.43
N CYS A 14 7.69 -6.79 -4.07
CA CYS A 14 8.00 -7.42 -5.37
C CYS A 14 6.87 -7.22 -6.38
N PRO A 15 6.48 -5.97 -6.71
CA PRO A 15 5.34 -5.69 -7.54
C PRO A 15 5.50 -6.30 -8.93
N ASN A 16 4.44 -6.91 -9.43
CA ASN A 16 4.36 -7.46 -10.77
C ASN A 16 3.62 -6.49 -11.70
N ARG A 17 2.52 -5.94 -11.22
CA ARG A 17 1.69 -5.02 -11.98
C ARG A 17 1.10 -3.96 -11.05
N VAL A 18 1.11 -2.72 -11.51
CA VAL A 18 0.42 -1.59 -10.87
C VAL A 18 -0.60 -1.03 -11.84
N SER A 19 -1.81 -0.80 -11.36
CA SER A 19 -2.90 -0.18 -12.11
C SER A 19 -3.40 1.04 -11.35
N VAL A 20 -3.29 2.21 -11.97
CA VAL A 20 -3.88 3.46 -11.47
C VAL A 20 -5.21 3.66 -12.18
N ASN A 21 -6.31 3.71 -11.45
CA ASN A 21 -7.62 3.61 -12.07
C ASN A 21 -8.50 4.84 -11.88
N PHE A 22 -8.45 5.49 -10.73
CA PHE A 22 -9.39 6.55 -10.41
C PHE A 22 -8.70 7.74 -9.73
N TYR A 23 -9.22 8.91 -10.06
CA TYR A 23 -9.06 10.15 -9.35
C TYR A 23 -10.38 10.45 -8.66
N ASN A 24 -10.36 10.57 -7.34
CA ASN A 24 -11.55 10.87 -6.55
C ASN A 24 -11.42 12.24 -5.90
N GLN A 25 -12.54 12.93 -5.82
CA GLN A 25 -12.69 14.16 -5.08
C GLN A 25 -13.82 14.00 -4.08
N TYR A 26 -13.58 14.40 -2.84
CA TYR A 26 -14.56 14.46 -1.75
C TYR A 26 -14.62 15.88 -1.25
N VAL A 27 -15.83 16.41 -1.12
CA VAL A 27 -16.13 17.71 -0.50
C VAL A 27 -16.91 17.49 0.79
N LYS A 28 -17.28 18.57 1.47
CA LYS A 28 -18.05 18.49 2.71
C LYS A 28 -19.25 17.55 2.55
N ASP A 29 -19.43 16.68 3.55
CA ASP A 29 -20.47 15.66 3.70
C ASP A 29 -20.28 14.43 2.79
N ASP A 30 -19.25 14.41 1.92
CA ASP A 30 -18.88 13.21 1.16
C ASP A 30 -18.13 12.21 2.03
N HIS A 31 -18.35 10.93 1.75
CA HIS A 31 -17.67 9.79 2.33
C HIS A 31 -17.62 8.64 1.34
N TYR A 32 -16.98 7.55 1.69
CA TYR A 32 -17.06 6.31 0.94
C TYR A 32 -17.25 5.15 1.91
N ASP A 33 -18.37 4.44 1.77
CA ASP A 33 -18.74 3.36 2.67
C ASP A 33 -17.69 2.27 2.76
N ILE A 34 -17.64 1.61 3.93
CA ILE A 34 -16.75 0.48 4.14
C ILE A 34 -17.14 -0.66 3.18
N HIS A 35 -16.19 -1.10 2.39
CA HIS A 35 -16.35 -2.13 1.38
C HIS A 35 -15.08 -2.97 1.24
N VAL A 36 -15.16 -4.05 0.51
CA VAL A 36 -14.02 -4.87 0.06
C VAL A 36 -13.94 -4.77 -1.44
N ASP A 37 -12.76 -4.54 -1.96
CA ASP A 37 -12.54 -4.45 -3.40
C ASP A 37 -12.80 -5.77 -4.13
N GLU A 38 -13.20 -5.69 -5.38
CA GLU A 38 -13.23 -6.86 -6.24
C GLU A 38 -11.80 -7.33 -6.54
N PHE A 39 -11.51 -8.59 -6.25
CA PHE A 39 -10.16 -9.17 -6.45
C PHE A 39 -9.70 -9.23 -7.91
N LYS A 40 -10.62 -9.16 -8.86
CA LYS A 40 -10.29 -9.27 -10.28
C LYS A 40 -10.09 -7.90 -10.90
N ALA A 41 -8.95 -7.72 -11.56
CA ALA A 41 -8.82 -6.65 -12.53
C ALA A 41 -10.00 -6.76 -13.51
N ARG A 42 -10.81 -5.70 -13.64
CA ARG A 42 -11.82 -5.65 -14.71
C ARG A 42 -11.10 -5.70 -16.04
N PRO A 43 -11.36 -6.69 -16.87
CA PRO A 43 -10.44 -7.18 -17.85
C PRO A 43 -10.90 -6.90 -19.26
N LYS A 44 -10.04 -6.90 -20.19
CA LYS A 44 -10.40 -7.54 -21.46
C LYS A 44 -9.45 -8.69 -21.81
N SER A 45 -8.45 -8.93 -20.99
CA SER A 45 -7.58 -10.10 -21.19
C SER A 45 -6.76 -10.36 -19.94
N ASN A 46 -6.70 -11.57 -19.51
CA ASN A 46 -5.94 -12.16 -18.41
C ASN A 46 -6.61 -12.03 -17.03
N ASN A 47 -6.82 -13.17 -16.38
CA ASN A 47 -7.25 -13.34 -14.98
C ASN A 47 -6.18 -12.81 -14.01
N THR A 48 -5.94 -11.51 -14.00
CA THR A 48 -5.01 -10.91 -13.06
C THR A 48 -5.76 -10.57 -11.79
N PHE A 49 -5.31 -11.13 -10.68
CA PHE A 49 -5.77 -10.77 -9.35
C PHE A 49 -4.86 -9.66 -8.81
N PHE A 50 -5.45 -8.77 -8.05
CA PHE A 50 -4.69 -7.80 -7.26
C PHE A 50 -4.59 -8.28 -5.82
N ASP A 51 -3.47 -7.92 -5.18
CA ASP A 51 -3.17 -8.28 -3.79
C ASP A 51 -3.31 -7.07 -2.87
N TYR A 52 -2.94 -5.90 -3.36
CA TYR A 52 -2.96 -4.65 -2.61
C TYR A 52 -3.75 -3.58 -3.32
N GLY A 53 -4.52 -2.82 -2.54
CA GLY A 53 -5.05 -1.52 -2.92
C GLY A 53 -4.13 -0.40 -2.41
N PHE A 54 -4.14 0.72 -3.10
CA PHE A 54 -3.47 1.92 -2.60
C PHE A 54 -4.29 3.18 -2.83
N SER A 55 -4.13 4.14 -1.93
CA SER A 55 -4.68 5.48 -2.03
C SER A 55 -3.57 6.51 -1.80
N VAL A 56 -3.27 7.31 -2.80
CA VAL A 56 -2.32 8.43 -2.72
C VAL A 56 -3.11 9.71 -2.48
N ASN A 57 -2.90 10.36 -1.35
CA ASN A 57 -3.57 11.62 -1.05
C ASN A 57 -2.82 12.78 -1.70
N LEU A 58 -3.54 13.69 -2.37
CA LEU A 58 -2.94 14.78 -3.13
C LEU A 58 -3.03 16.14 -2.42
N LEU A 59 -3.96 16.30 -1.47
CA LEU A 59 -4.17 17.53 -0.72
C LEU A 59 -4.29 17.20 0.77
N ASP A 60 -3.94 18.15 1.63
CA ASP A 60 -4.08 18.09 3.09
C ASP A 60 -4.98 19.18 3.65
N ASP A 61 -5.47 20.09 2.79
CA ASP A 61 -6.40 21.18 3.15
C ASP A 61 -7.85 20.69 3.24
N TYR A 62 -8.12 19.78 4.17
CA TYR A 62 -9.44 19.26 4.49
C TYR A 62 -9.49 18.78 5.94
N GLU A 63 -10.71 18.63 6.49
CA GLU A 63 -10.95 18.02 7.79
C GLU A 63 -11.91 16.84 7.67
N GLY A 64 -11.76 15.86 8.58
CA GLY A 64 -12.40 14.56 8.43
C GLY A 64 -11.76 13.76 7.28
N GLY A 65 -12.53 12.93 6.61
CA GLY A 65 -12.10 12.21 5.42
C GLY A 65 -10.95 11.21 5.68
N GLU A 66 -10.84 10.68 6.89
CA GLU A 66 -9.84 9.68 7.25
C GLU A 66 -9.96 8.46 6.34
N PHE A 67 -8.84 7.93 5.89
CA PHE A 67 -8.78 6.58 5.35
C PHE A 67 -9.01 5.59 6.49
N ILE A 68 -9.99 4.71 6.32
CA ILE A 68 -10.41 3.72 7.32
C ILE A 68 -10.06 2.33 6.79
N LEU A 69 -9.39 1.52 7.62
CA LEU A 69 -9.05 0.14 7.34
C LEU A 69 -9.49 -0.74 8.51
N GLN A 70 -10.27 -1.78 8.24
CA GLN A 70 -10.65 -2.78 9.23
C GLN A 70 -9.74 -4.00 9.14
N THR A 71 -8.99 -4.27 10.20
CA THR A 71 -8.07 -5.42 10.29
C THR A 71 -8.52 -6.37 11.39
N PRO A 72 -8.01 -7.61 11.41
CA PRO A 72 -8.26 -8.54 12.53
C PRO A 72 -7.82 -8.00 13.90
N MET A 73 -6.91 -7.01 13.92
CA MET A 73 -6.42 -6.38 15.17
C MET A 73 -7.21 -5.14 15.56
N GLY A 74 -8.20 -4.74 14.76
CA GLY A 74 -9.03 -3.56 14.99
C GLY A 74 -9.07 -2.60 13.79
N GLN A 75 -9.80 -1.51 13.97
CA GLN A 75 -9.93 -0.46 12.97
C GLN A 75 -8.77 0.54 13.08
N ILE A 76 -8.22 0.89 11.94
CA ILE A 76 -7.26 2.00 11.78
C ILE A 76 -7.99 3.11 11.03
N ALA A 77 -7.92 4.33 11.52
CA ALA A 77 -8.39 5.51 10.83
C ALA A 77 -7.29 6.57 10.82
N LYS A 78 -6.93 7.06 9.64
CA LYS A 78 -5.85 8.04 9.48
C LYS A 78 -6.21 9.10 8.46
N LYS A 79 -6.11 10.38 8.82
CA LYS A 79 -6.05 11.48 7.88
C LYS A 79 -4.69 11.42 7.18
N LEU A 80 -4.70 11.27 5.86
CA LEU A 80 -3.48 11.24 5.06
C LEU A 80 -3.07 12.66 4.68
N GLU A 81 -1.78 12.95 4.78
CA GLU A 81 -1.20 14.21 4.31
C GLU A 81 -1.00 14.18 2.78
N ALA A 82 -0.76 15.35 2.18
CA ALA A 82 -0.45 15.43 0.76
C ALA A 82 0.82 14.64 0.45
N GLY A 83 0.74 13.71 -0.52
CA GLY A 83 1.81 12.80 -0.91
C GLY A 83 1.92 11.53 -0.07
N GLU A 84 1.13 11.37 1.00
CA GLU A 84 1.07 10.10 1.72
C GLU A 84 0.31 9.03 0.93
N ILE A 85 0.75 7.79 1.11
CA ILE A 85 0.14 6.61 0.50
C ILE A 85 -0.36 5.69 1.61
N ALA A 86 -1.64 5.33 1.55
CA ALA A 86 -2.14 4.13 2.22
C ALA A 86 -2.00 2.96 1.25
N LEU A 87 -1.21 1.95 1.62
CA LEU A 87 -1.09 0.67 0.92
C LEU A 87 -1.63 -0.41 1.84
N PHE A 88 -2.57 -1.23 1.35
CA PHE A 88 -3.29 -2.20 2.19
C PHE A 88 -3.66 -3.45 1.39
N PRO A 89 -3.71 -4.63 2.04
CA PRO A 89 -4.26 -5.85 1.43
C PRO A 89 -5.72 -5.64 1.06
N ILE A 90 -6.10 -5.92 -0.19
CA ILE A 90 -7.47 -5.68 -0.68
C ILE A 90 -8.54 -6.54 -0.02
N ILE A 91 -8.13 -7.59 0.70
CA ILE A 91 -9.04 -8.45 1.45
C ILE A 91 -9.64 -7.75 2.68
N TYR A 92 -9.06 -6.64 3.13
CA TYR A 92 -9.55 -5.94 4.30
C TYR A 92 -10.60 -4.90 3.91
N PRO A 93 -11.73 -4.85 4.65
CA PRO A 93 -12.71 -3.80 4.47
C PRO A 93 -12.09 -2.43 4.71
N HIS A 94 -12.37 -1.49 3.82
CA HIS A 94 -11.82 -0.14 3.91
C HIS A 94 -12.79 0.88 3.34
N GLY A 95 -12.56 2.16 3.64
CA GLY A 95 -13.41 3.25 3.20
C GLY A 95 -12.83 4.61 3.54
N VAL A 96 -13.63 5.65 3.40
CA VAL A 96 -13.27 7.03 3.70
C VAL A 96 -14.34 7.63 4.61
N GLY A 97 -13.91 8.18 5.75
CA GLY A 97 -14.75 8.90 6.68
C GLY A 97 -15.35 10.16 6.07
N ASN A 98 -16.32 10.73 6.76
CA ASN A 98 -17.01 11.94 6.29
C ASN A 98 -16.05 13.14 6.26
N VAL A 99 -15.96 13.82 5.12
CA VAL A 99 -15.24 15.09 4.99
C VAL A 99 -16.10 16.19 5.63
N THR A 100 -15.56 16.88 6.63
CA THR A 100 -16.30 17.92 7.37
C THR A 100 -16.04 19.32 6.85
N SER A 101 -14.88 19.57 6.25
CA SER A 101 -14.55 20.82 5.56
C SER A 101 -13.41 20.61 4.55
N GLY A 102 -13.22 21.58 3.66
CA GLY A 102 -12.18 21.56 2.63
C GLY A 102 -12.47 20.57 1.51
N LYS A 103 -11.42 20.09 0.88
CA LYS A 103 -11.51 19.18 -0.26
C LYS A 103 -10.40 18.11 -0.20
N ARG A 104 -10.80 16.85 -0.09
CA ARG A 104 -9.88 15.71 -0.19
C ARG A 104 -9.81 15.23 -1.63
N ILE A 105 -8.61 15.09 -2.14
CA ILE A 105 -8.36 14.54 -3.49
C ILE A 105 -7.36 13.39 -3.37
N ASN A 106 -7.67 12.26 -3.99
CA ASN A 106 -6.77 11.12 -4.01
C ASN A 106 -6.78 10.38 -5.34
N ILE A 107 -5.69 9.69 -5.60
CA ILE A 107 -5.55 8.72 -6.67
C ILE A 107 -5.62 7.33 -6.03
N ILE A 108 -6.44 6.45 -6.59
CA ILE A 108 -6.52 5.06 -6.15
C ILE A 108 -6.13 4.10 -7.27
N GLY A 109 -5.63 2.97 -6.85
CA GLY A 109 -5.26 1.90 -7.76
C GLY A 109 -4.97 0.60 -7.02
N TRP A 110 -4.51 -0.37 -7.77
CA TRP A 110 -4.23 -1.71 -7.29
C TRP A 110 -2.89 -2.21 -7.77
N MET A 111 -2.33 -3.11 -6.99
CA MET A 111 -1.05 -3.75 -7.26
C MET A 111 -1.18 -5.26 -7.08
N SER A 112 -0.66 -6.02 -8.05
CA SER A 112 -0.37 -7.43 -7.88
C SER A 112 1.10 -7.63 -7.57
N THR A 113 1.42 -8.69 -6.83
CA THR A 113 2.76 -9.02 -6.39
C THR A 113 3.16 -10.43 -6.85
N ASN A 114 4.45 -10.70 -6.88
CA ASN A 114 4.97 -12.03 -7.16
C ASN A 114 5.11 -12.91 -5.90
N ILE A 115 4.72 -12.37 -4.75
CA ILE A 115 4.90 -13.00 -3.44
C ILE A 115 3.63 -12.87 -2.59
N SER A 116 3.47 -13.75 -1.60
CA SER A 116 2.34 -13.70 -0.69
C SER A 116 2.47 -12.59 0.38
N TYR A 117 1.38 -12.33 1.11
CA TYR A 117 1.39 -11.38 2.23
C TYR A 117 2.39 -11.76 3.31
N GLU A 118 2.50 -13.06 3.62
CA GLU A 118 3.44 -13.58 4.64
C GLU A 118 4.88 -13.36 4.18
N GLN A 119 5.15 -13.57 2.90
CA GLN A 119 6.46 -13.33 2.31
C GLN A 119 6.82 -11.85 2.31
N SER A 120 5.86 -10.97 1.97
CA SER A 120 6.04 -9.51 2.08
C SER A 120 6.32 -9.09 3.52
N PHE A 121 5.63 -9.68 4.50
CA PHE A 121 5.85 -9.39 5.92
C PHE A 121 7.27 -9.80 6.37
N ILE A 122 7.78 -10.94 5.92
CA ILE A 122 9.15 -11.38 6.21
C ILE A 122 10.16 -10.39 5.60
N LEU A 123 9.97 -10.01 4.34
CA LEU A 123 10.86 -9.06 3.66
C LEU A 123 10.82 -7.67 4.32
N TYR A 124 9.65 -7.21 4.77
CA TYR A 124 9.50 -5.97 5.52
C TYR A 124 10.35 -5.99 6.82
N ASN A 125 10.24 -7.05 7.61
CA ASN A 125 11.02 -7.16 8.84
C ASN A 125 12.53 -7.21 8.56
N LEU A 126 12.96 -7.94 7.55
CA LEU A 126 14.35 -7.95 7.13
C LEU A 126 14.82 -6.58 6.65
N PHE A 127 13.97 -5.84 5.93
CA PHE A 127 14.27 -4.47 5.50
C PHE A 127 14.47 -3.55 6.70
N GLN A 128 13.58 -3.62 7.71
CA GLN A 128 13.72 -2.82 8.94
C GLN A 128 15.01 -3.16 9.70
N ILE A 129 15.37 -4.45 9.80
CA ILE A 129 16.64 -4.87 10.42
C ILE A 129 17.83 -4.30 9.63
N GLY A 130 17.78 -4.37 8.30
CA GLY A 130 18.82 -3.81 7.43
C GLY A 130 18.98 -2.30 7.61
N GLN A 131 17.87 -1.56 7.69
CA GLN A 131 17.90 -0.12 7.94
C GLN A 131 18.49 0.23 9.33
N ALA A 132 18.12 -0.52 10.35
CA ALA A 132 18.67 -0.34 11.70
C ALA A 132 20.17 -0.67 11.77
N ALA A 133 20.63 -1.61 10.93
CA ALA A 133 22.01 -2.09 10.91
C ALA A 133 22.94 -1.31 9.95
N THR A 134 22.54 -0.16 9.44
CA THR A 134 23.34 0.61 8.45
C THR A 134 24.74 0.98 8.93
N ALA A 135 24.97 1.06 10.24
CA ALA A 135 26.28 1.32 10.84
C ALA A 135 27.19 0.05 10.89
N ASP A 136 26.60 -1.16 10.73
CA ASP A 136 27.32 -2.42 10.65
C ASP A 136 27.22 -3.04 9.25
N ILE A 137 28.20 -2.73 8.42
CA ILE A 137 28.28 -3.18 7.03
C ILE A 137 28.15 -4.72 6.92
N SER A 138 28.68 -5.48 7.89
CA SER A 138 28.60 -6.95 7.86
C SER A 138 27.16 -7.43 8.02
N THR A 139 26.42 -6.90 8.99
CA THR A 139 25.00 -7.24 9.22
C THR A 139 24.13 -6.76 8.08
N PHE A 140 24.32 -5.54 7.63
CA PHE A 140 23.60 -4.98 6.47
C PHE A 140 23.77 -5.85 5.22
N THR A 141 25.01 -6.26 4.92
CA THR A 141 25.29 -7.12 3.76
C THR A 141 24.61 -8.48 3.89
N LYS A 142 24.66 -9.12 5.07
CA LYS A 142 24.01 -10.42 5.30
C LYS A 142 22.49 -10.33 5.14
N VAL A 143 21.86 -9.29 5.66
CA VAL A 143 20.42 -9.05 5.50
C VAL A 143 20.05 -8.91 4.03
N ASN A 144 20.77 -8.11 3.27
CA ASN A 144 20.52 -7.93 1.84
C ASN A 144 20.72 -9.23 1.04
N LEU A 145 21.71 -10.04 1.39
CA LEU A 145 21.91 -11.36 0.74
C LEU A 145 20.71 -12.28 1.00
N VAL A 146 20.22 -12.35 2.23
CA VAL A 146 19.03 -13.15 2.58
C VAL A 146 17.80 -12.64 1.85
N GLN A 147 17.56 -11.34 1.81
CA GLN A 147 16.43 -10.76 1.08
C GLN A 147 16.48 -11.11 -0.41
N ASN A 148 17.62 -10.92 -1.04
CA ASN A 148 17.79 -11.23 -2.47
C ASN A 148 17.61 -12.73 -2.77
N TYR A 149 18.08 -13.60 -1.89
CA TYR A 149 17.86 -15.04 -2.01
C TYR A 149 16.37 -15.38 -1.92
N LEU A 150 15.67 -14.89 -0.89
CA LEU A 150 14.25 -15.15 -0.70
C LEU A 150 13.42 -14.63 -1.87
N LYS A 151 13.66 -13.40 -2.35
CA LYS A 151 13.00 -12.84 -3.52
C LYS A 151 13.17 -13.72 -4.74
N LYS A 152 14.39 -14.21 -5.00
CA LYS A 152 14.68 -15.09 -6.14
C LYS A 152 13.95 -16.43 -6.02
N GLU A 153 13.90 -17.04 -4.82
CA GLU A 153 13.23 -18.33 -4.62
C GLU A 153 11.70 -18.22 -4.70
N TRP A 154 11.14 -17.11 -4.25
CA TRP A 154 9.69 -16.90 -4.19
C TRP A 154 9.08 -16.31 -5.47
N SER A 155 9.89 -15.77 -6.38
CA SER A 155 9.44 -15.23 -7.67
C SER A 155 9.43 -16.28 -8.79
N LYS A 156 9.58 -17.55 -8.47
CA LYS A 156 9.47 -18.69 -9.40
C LYS A 156 8.02 -19.15 -9.49
#